data_dd17c1223c8065fbf0d142107f11f20a
#
_entry.id   dd17c1223c8065fbf0d142107f11f20a
#
_cell.length_a   1.000
_cell.length_b   1.000
_cell.length_c   1.000
_cell.angle_alpha   90.00
_cell.angle_beta   90.00
_cell.angle_gamma   90.00
#
_symmetry.space_group_name_H-M   'P 1'
#
loop_
_entity.id
_entity.type
_entity.pdbx_description
1 polymer ?
#
loop_
_entity_poly.entity_id
_entity_poly.type
_entity_poly.pdbx_seq_one_letter_code
_entity_poly.pdbx_strand_id
1 'polypeptide(L)'
;MDSRFKKIVLMSTVIVPFAAYCIYYYAHVFKNAPYRFSEFEYMDIQYGPGDSLINKYNSRTGEYQFVDDRDSLIKMNLHLPKEELLYLHRKAAELGFWDFPTVEMGDTTIKRNGMRPPRYIIEFVYKRKTKKVIYDASYNRDPRLKDANEQFITEIKKVLEGEEEKQKK
;
A
#
# COMPACT_ATOMS: atom_id res chain seq x y z
N MET A 1 38.29 -9.89 -43.16
CA MET A 1 37.67 -9.69 -41.84
C MET A 1 38.65 -10.16 -40.77
N ASP A 2 39.11 -9.24 -39.95
CA ASP A 2 40.22 -9.44 -39.01
C ASP A 2 39.88 -10.55 -37.96
N SER A 3 40.86 -11.39 -37.64
CA SER A 3 40.69 -12.51 -36.69
C SER A 3 40.18 -12.03 -35.31
N ARG A 4 40.57 -10.81 -34.91
CA ARG A 4 40.12 -10.18 -33.67
C ARG A 4 38.63 -9.84 -33.73
N PHE A 5 38.13 -9.33 -34.85
CA PHE A 5 36.71 -9.01 -35.04
C PHE A 5 35.83 -10.25 -34.98
N LYS A 6 36.26 -11.36 -35.59
CA LYS A 6 35.52 -12.66 -35.51
C LYS A 6 35.38 -13.15 -34.07
N LYS A 7 36.44 -13.03 -33.25
CA LYS A 7 36.42 -13.41 -31.84
C LYS A 7 35.45 -12.52 -31.02
N ILE A 8 35.46 -11.20 -31.26
CA ILE A 8 34.56 -10.27 -30.57
C ILE A 8 33.09 -10.57 -30.92
N VAL A 9 32.79 -10.79 -32.19
CA VAL A 9 31.42 -11.14 -32.63
C VAL A 9 30.98 -12.44 -31.99
N LEU A 10 31.82 -13.47 -31.99
CA LEU A 10 31.51 -14.77 -31.35
C LEU A 10 31.26 -14.63 -29.85
N MET A 11 32.11 -13.90 -29.14
CA MET A 11 31.92 -13.64 -27.70
C MET A 11 30.67 -12.83 -27.42
N SER A 12 30.38 -11.80 -28.23
CA SER A 12 29.15 -10.98 -28.04
C SER A 12 27.87 -11.80 -28.25
N THR A 13 27.88 -12.75 -29.19
CA THR A 13 26.72 -13.62 -29.44
C THR A 13 26.37 -14.51 -28.24
N VAL A 14 27.33 -14.81 -27.38
CA VAL A 14 27.10 -15.61 -26.16
C VAL A 14 26.83 -14.70 -24.94
N ILE A 15 27.66 -13.65 -24.79
CA ILE A 15 27.59 -12.78 -23.59
C ILE A 15 26.32 -11.93 -23.55
N VAL A 16 25.89 -11.37 -24.69
CA VAL A 16 24.74 -10.47 -24.76
C VAL A 16 23.43 -11.18 -24.37
N PRO A 17 23.06 -12.33 -24.96
CA PRO A 17 21.84 -13.02 -24.55
C PRO A 17 21.91 -13.56 -23.12
N PHE A 18 23.10 -13.99 -22.66
CA PHE A 18 23.27 -14.40 -21.27
C PHE A 18 23.08 -13.23 -20.29
N ALA A 19 23.67 -12.07 -20.57
CA ALA A 19 23.48 -10.86 -19.76
C ALA A 19 22.01 -10.42 -19.76
N ALA A 20 21.35 -10.42 -20.91
CA ALA A 20 19.93 -10.09 -21.05
C ALA A 20 19.05 -11.05 -20.22
N TYR A 21 19.34 -12.36 -20.25
CA TYR A 21 18.65 -13.35 -19.43
C TYR A 21 18.87 -13.09 -17.93
N CYS A 22 20.10 -12.82 -17.50
CA CYS A 22 20.39 -12.49 -16.12
C CYS A 22 19.63 -11.25 -15.65
N ILE A 23 19.64 -10.17 -16.44
CA ILE A 23 18.91 -8.95 -16.12
C ILE A 23 17.40 -9.23 -15.98
N TYR A 24 16.82 -9.96 -16.94
CA TYR A 24 15.41 -10.33 -16.90
C TYR A 24 15.07 -11.19 -15.68
N TYR A 25 15.87 -12.21 -15.39
CA TYR A 25 15.67 -13.08 -14.25
C TYR A 25 15.76 -12.33 -12.91
N TYR A 26 16.81 -11.54 -12.71
CA TYR A 26 16.97 -10.76 -11.47
C TYR A 26 15.92 -9.68 -11.33
N ALA A 27 15.52 -8.99 -12.39
CA ALA A 27 14.43 -8.03 -12.36
C ALA A 27 13.11 -8.70 -11.91
N HIS A 28 12.84 -9.92 -12.40
CA HIS A 28 11.66 -10.68 -12.00
C HIS A 28 11.73 -11.14 -10.53
N VAL A 29 12.88 -11.61 -10.06
CA VAL A 29 13.09 -11.98 -8.65
C VAL A 29 12.92 -10.79 -7.72
N PHE A 30 13.45 -9.62 -8.08
CA PHE A 30 13.28 -8.40 -7.28
C PHE A 30 11.84 -7.92 -7.25
N LYS A 31 11.14 -7.97 -8.38
CA LYS A 31 9.72 -7.59 -8.47
C LYS A 31 8.83 -8.48 -7.60
N ASN A 32 9.12 -9.78 -7.55
CA ASN A 32 8.34 -10.77 -6.81
C ASN A 32 8.88 -11.04 -5.40
N ALA A 33 9.93 -10.34 -4.96
CA ALA A 33 10.45 -10.50 -3.61
C ALA A 33 9.38 -10.16 -2.56
N PRO A 34 9.18 -10.98 -1.52
CA PRO A 34 8.16 -10.72 -0.51
C PRO A 34 8.41 -9.41 0.23
N TYR A 35 7.32 -8.78 0.71
CA TYR A 35 7.40 -7.63 1.59
C TYR A 35 7.90 -8.09 2.97
N ARG A 36 9.06 -7.60 3.38
CA ARG A 36 9.68 -7.97 4.66
C ARG A 36 9.57 -6.84 5.66
N PHE A 37 9.06 -7.12 6.85
CA PHE A 37 8.94 -6.11 7.90
C PHE A 37 10.28 -5.51 8.34
N SER A 38 11.39 -6.24 8.18
CA SER A 38 12.74 -5.72 8.42
C SER A 38 13.15 -4.56 7.48
N GLU A 39 12.45 -4.40 6.37
CA GLU A 39 12.64 -3.32 5.39
C GLU A 39 11.54 -2.26 5.45
N PHE A 40 10.55 -2.45 6.33
CA PHE A 40 9.45 -1.50 6.53
C PHE A 40 9.98 -0.16 7.03
N GLU A 41 9.51 0.92 6.42
CA GLU A 41 9.83 2.28 6.82
C GLU A 41 8.65 2.98 7.47
N TYR A 42 7.51 3.02 6.79
CA TYR A 42 6.28 3.62 7.31
C TYR A 42 5.04 3.19 6.53
N MET A 43 3.90 3.46 7.13
CA MET A 43 2.57 3.35 6.54
C MET A 43 1.92 4.73 6.50
N ASP A 44 1.22 5.02 5.41
CA ASP A 44 0.36 6.18 5.24
C ASP A 44 -1.05 5.71 4.88
N ILE A 45 -2.07 6.28 5.53
CA ILE A 45 -3.46 6.08 5.15
C ILE A 45 -4.17 7.41 5.08
N GLN A 46 -4.94 7.60 4.00
CA GLN A 46 -5.79 8.77 3.81
C GLN A 46 -7.18 8.28 3.39
N TYR A 47 -8.23 8.88 3.96
CA TYR A 47 -9.58 8.50 3.61
C TYR A 47 -10.60 9.62 3.83
N GLY A 48 -11.73 9.53 3.13
CA GLY A 48 -12.83 10.48 3.24
C GLY A 48 -13.83 10.36 2.12
N PRO A 49 -14.89 11.19 2.10
CA PRO A 49 -15.94 11.14 1.08
C PRO A 49 -15.38 11.50 -0.31
N GLY A 50 -15.41 10.56 -1.24
CA GLY A 50 -14.91 10.74 -2.61
C GLY A 50 -13.45 11.18 -2.65
N ASP A 51 -13.17 12.36 -3.22
CA ASP A 51 -11.82 12.92 -3.34
C ASP A 51 -11.40 13.76 -2.11
N SER A 52 -12.29 13.95 -1.14
CA SER A 52 -12.04 14.72 0.06
C SER A 52 -11.37 13.84 1.13
N LEU A 53 -10.05 13.68 1.04
CA LEU A 53 -9.26 12.83 1.93
C LEU A 53 -8.91 13.59 3.23
N ILE A 54 -9.93 13.85 4.05
CA ILE A 54 -9.79 14.66 5.27
C ILE A 54 -9.08 13.90 6.38
N ASN A 55 -9.38 12.59 6.51
CA ASN A 55 -8.77 11.76 7.53
C ASN A 55 -7.42 11.24 7.04
N LYS A 56 -6.39 11.35 7.88
CA LYS A 56 -5.01 10.99 7.53
C LYS A 56 -4.29 10.40 8.72
N TYR A 57 -3.45 9.45 8.46
CA TYR A 57 -2.47 8.95 9.42
C TYR A 57 -1.15 8.61 8.73
N ASN A 58 -0.04 9.08 9.28
CA ASN A 58 1.29 8.73 8.82
C ASN A 58 2.14 8.20 10.00
N SER A 59 2.55 6.94 9.91
CA SER A 59 3.27 6.29 11.01
C SER A 59 4.71 6.76 11.21
N ARG A 60 5.31 7.48 10.22
CA ARG A 60 6.66 8.05 10.35
C ARG A 60 6.64 9.34 11.16
N THR A 61 5.68 10.22 10.88
CA THR A 61 5.57 11.52 11.54
C THR A 61 4.71 11.47 12.79
N GLY A 62 3.84 10.46 12.93
CA GLY A 62 2.81 10.40 13.95
C GLY A 62 1.63 11.33 13.68
N GLU A 63 1.59 12.02 12.53
CA GLU A 63 0.47 12.91 12.21
C GLU A 63 -0.82 12.08 12.07
N TYR A 64 -1.78 12.34 12.95
CA TYR A 64 -3.11 11.74 12.93
C TYR A 64 -4.16 12.85 12.89
N GLN A 65 -4.95 12.85 11.84
CA GLN A 65 -6.03 13.81 11.60
C GLN A 65 -7.29 13.03 11.23
N PHE A 66 -8.38 13.34 11.93
CA PHE A 66 -9.69 12.74 11.64
C PHE A 66 -10.83 13.69 12.01
N VAL A 67 -12.00 13.41 11.46
CA VAL A 67 -13.24 14.12 11.82
C VAL A 67 -13.97 13.26 12.84
N ASP A 68 -14.33 13.87 13.98
CA ASP A 68 -15.09 13.22 15.05
C ASP A 68 -16.60 13.19 14.74
N ASP A 69 -17.38 12.56 15.62
CA ASP A 69 -18.84 12.44 15.50
C ASP A 69 -19.58 13.79 15.57
N ARG A 70 -18.88 14.87 15.94
CA ARG A 70 -19.41 16.25 15.99
C ARG A 70 -18.99 17.09 14.80
N ASP A 71 -18.53 16.45 13.71
CA ASP A 71 -17.96 17.10 12.53
C ASP A 71 -16.76 18.01 12.83
N SER A 72 -16.07 17.80 13.96
CA SER A 72 -14.89 18.58 14.33
C SER A 72 -13.63 17.90 13.83
N LEU A 73 -12.74 18.68 13.21
CA LEU A 73 -11.45 18.22 12.75
C LEU A 73 -10.47 18.12 13.93
N ILE A 74 -10.14 16.90 14.31
CA ILE A 74 -9.16 16.61 15.36
C ILE A 74 -7.80 16.38 14.71
N LYS A 75 -6.76 16.98 15.30
CA LYS A 75 -5.37 16.76 14.92
C LYS A 75 -4.58 16.40 16.17
N MET A 76 -3.84 15.32 16.10
CA MET A 76 -3.00 14.89 17.20
C MET A 76 -1.75 14.18 16.69
N ASN A 77 -0.80 13.97 17.58
CA ASN A 77 0.36 13.14 17.29
C ASN A 77 0.15 11.76 17.89
N LEU A 78 0.08 10.73 17.05
CA LEU A 78 -0.16 9.34 17.42
C LEU A 78 0.97 8.46 16.88
N HIS A 79 1.75 7.88 17.77
CA HIS A 79 2.81 6.96 17.39
C HIS A 79 2.40 5.51 17.67
N LEU A 80 2.16 4.74 16.61
CA LEU A 80 1.90 3.31 16.76
C LEU A 80 3.17 2.58 17.23
N PRO A 81 3.05 1.71 18.25
CA PRO A 81 4.12 0.80 18.63
C PRO A 81 4.53 -0.12 17.47
N LYS A 82 5.76 -0.59 17.50
CA LYS A 82 6.28 -1.50 16.46
C LYS A 82 5.46 -2.79 16.35
N GLU A 83 4.93 -3.26 17.44
CA GLU A 83 4.06 -4.44 17.54
C GLU A 83 2.77 -4.26 16.74
N GLU A 84 2.14 -3.08 16.83
CA GLU A 84 0.93 -2.75 16.07
C GLU A 84 1.24 -2.61 14.57
N LEU A 85 2.35 -1.99 14.21
CA LEU A 85 2.79 -1.91 12.81
C LEU A 85 3.10 -3.31 12.24
N LEU A 86 3.71 -4.19 13.04
CA LEU A 86 3.95 -5.59 12.66
C LEU A 86 2.64 -6.36 12.51
N TYR A 87 1.67 -6.13 13.42
CA TYR A 87 0.34 -6.72 13.33
C TYR A 87 -0.34 -6.33 12.01
N LEU A 88 -0.38 -5.03 11.67
CA LEU A 88 -0.96 -4.55 10.43
C LEU A 88 -0.24 -5.11 9.19
N HIS A 89 1.10 -5.22 9.23
CA HIS A 89 1.87 -5.84 8.16
C HIS A 89 1.49 -7.33 7.95
N ARG A 90 1.34 -8.09 9.04
CA ARG A 90 0.92 -9.50 8.96
C ARG A 90 -0.51 -9.63 8.46
N LYS A 91 -1.40 -8.74 8.90
CA LYS A 91 -2.80 -8.71 8.46
C LYS A 91 -2.91 -8.38 6.96
N ALA A 92 -2.11 -7.44 6.49
CA ALA A 92 -1.98 -7.15 5.06
C ALA A 92 -1.54 -8.38 4.25
N ALA A 93 -0.56 -9.14 4.75
CA ALA A 93 -0.10 -10.38 4.12
C ALA A 93 -1.19 -11.46 4.12
N GLU A 94 -1.89 -11.65 5.24
CA GLU A 94 -2.98 -12.62 5.39
C GLU A 94 -4.12 -12.37 4.41
N LEU A 95 -4.49 -11.10 4.22
CA LEU A 95 -5.57 -10.70 3.32
C LEU A 95 -5.13 -10.61 1.85
N GLY A 96 -3.86 -10.84 1.53
CA GLY A 96 -3.33 -10.76 0.17
C GLY A 96 -3.12 -9.34 -0.36
N PHE A 97 -3.06 -8.32 0.51
CA PHE A 97 -2.93 -6.91 0.16
C PHE A 97 -1.75 -6.61 -0.77
N TRP A 98 -0.69 -7.39 -0.68
CA TRP A 98 0.50 -7.23 -1.52
C TRP A 98 0.24 -7.48 -3.01
N ASP A 99 -0.77 -8.27 -3.32
CA ASP A 99 -1.16 -8.65 -4.68
C ASP A 99 -2.35 -7.84 -5.22
N PHE A 100 -2.96 -6.97 -4.39
CA PHE A 100 -4.09 -6.14 -4.82
C PHE A 100 -3.72 -5.22 -5.98
N PRO A 101 -4.64 -4.91 -6.90
CA PRO A 101 -4.47 -3.85 -7.89
C PRO A 101 -4.17 -2.50 -7.21
N THR A 102 -3.43 -1.64 -7.90
CA THR A 102 -3.14 -0.30 -7.39
C THR A 102 -4.40 0.56 -7.31
N VAL A 103 -5.38 0.31 -8.17
CA VAL A 103 -6.62 1.11 -8.26
C VAL A 103 -7.83 0.19 -8.32
N GLU A 104 -8.68 0.31 -7.32
CA GLU A 104 -9.92 -0.43 -7.16
C GLU A 104 -11.07 0.56 -7.01
N MET A 105 -11.46 1.16 -8.13
CA MET A 105 -12.53 2.16 -8.19
C MET A 105 -13.84 1.56 -8.68
N GLY A 106 -14.91 1.95 -8.02
CA GLY A 106 -16.29 1.69 -8.46
C GLY A 106 -16.83 2.80 -9.34
N ASP A 107 -18.14 2.89 -9.43
CA ASP A 107 -18.83 3.97 -10.12
C ASP A 107 -18.79 5.25 -9.28
N THR A 108 -17.98 6.20 -9.70
CA THR A 108 -17.79 7.48 -9.01
C THR A 108 -18.99 8.43 -9.12
N THR A 109 -19.99 8.10 -9.95
CA THR A 109 -21.24 8.87 -10.10
C THR A 109 -22.24 8.55 -9.00
N ILE A 110 -22.10 7.40 -8.34
CA ILE A 110 -23.01 6.96 -7.29
C ILE A 110 -22.85 7.87 -6.07
N LYS A 111 -23.99 8.43 -5.62
CA LYS A 111 -24.09 9.14 -4.36
C LYS A 111 -25.04 8.39 -3.43
N ARG A 112 -24.62 8.14 -2.21
CA ARG A 112 -25.46 7.59 -1.14
C ARG A 112 -25.76 8.70 -0.14
N ASN A 113 -27.05 9.02 0.05
CA ASN A 113 -27.49 10.16 0.89
C ASN A 113 -26.84 11.50 0.50
N GLY A 114 -26.66 11.76 -0.81
CA GLY A 114 -26.04 12.98 -1.31
C GLY A 114 -24.51 13.05 -1.22
N MET A 115 -23.88 12.11 -0.53
CA MET A 115 -22.41 12.01 -0.39
C MET A 115 -21.83 10.93 -1.30
N ARG A 116 -20.61 11.16 -1.77
CA ARG A 116 -19.83 10.13 -2.47
C ARG A 116 -19.40 9.05 -1.48
N PRO A 117 -19.33 7.78 -1.91
CA PRO A 117 -18.74 6.70 -1.11
C PRO A 117 -17.33 7.07 -0.65
N PRO A 118 -16.91 6.62 0.53
CA PRO A 118 -15.57 6.90 1.02
C PRO A 118 -14.51 6.23 0.14
N ARG A 119 -13.43 6.99 -0.08
CA ARG A 119 -12.22 6.52 -0.73
C ARG A 119 -11.12 6.37 0.29
N TYR A 120 -10.31 5.35 0.11
CA TYR A 120 -9.16 5.02 0.94
C TYR A 120 -7.91 4.95 0.07
N ILE A 121 -6.85 5.55 0.53
CA ILE A 121 -5.51 5.42 -0.03
C ILE A 121 -4.64 4.83 1.06
N ILE A 122 -4.15 3.63 0.85
CA ILE A 122 -3.29 2.92 1.81
C ILE A 122 -1.95 2.68 1.14
N GLU A 123 -0.89 3.12 1.80
CA GLU A 123 0.47 3.01 1.29
C GLU A 123 1.41 2.45 2.35
N PHE A 124 2.13 1.38 2.00
CA PHE A 124 3.20 0.80 2.79
C PHE A 124 4.53 1.03 2.08
N VAL A 125 5.43 1.72 2.74
CA VAL A 125 6.73 2.05 2.19
C VAL A 125 7.82 1.20 2.84
N TYR A 126 8.63 0.60 2.00
CA TYR A 126 9.78 -0.22 2.37
C TYR A 126 11.03 0.34 1.69
N LYS A 127 12.21 -0.01 2.19
CA LYS A 127 13.51 0.46 1.65
C LYS A 127 13.68 0.29 0.15
N ARG A 128 13.11 -0.78 -0.43
CA ARG A 128 13.31 -1.15 -1.83
C ARG A 128 12.07 -1.06 -2.69
N LYS A 129 10.90 -0.96 -2.09
CA LYS A 129 9.63 -0.95 -2.83
C LYS A 129 8.50 -0.34 -2.00
N THR A 130 7.45 0.06 -2.69
CA THR A 130 6.25 0.61 -2.08
C THR A 130 5.02 -0.14 -2.59
N LYS A 131 4.06 -0.36 -1.71
CA LYS A 131 2.74 -0.86 -2.08
C LYS A 131 1.71 0.20 -1.79
N LYS A 132 0.98 0.60 -2.81
CA LYS A 132 -0.11 1.56 -2.73
C LYS A 132 -1.39 0.97 -3.31
N VAL A 133 -2.48 1.12 -2.59
CA VAL A 133 -3.82 0.73 -3.03
C VAL A 133 -4.75 1.93 -2.86
N ILE A 134 -5.50 2.26 -3.91
CA ILE A 134 -6.56 3.25 -3.92
C ILE A 134 -7.87 2.46 -4.04
N TYR A 135 -8.62 2.42 -2.96
CA TYR A 135 -9.88 1.69 -2.87
C TYR A 135 -11.05 2.66 -2.67
N ASP A 136 -12.11 2.47 -3.45
CA ASP A 136 -13.37 3.20 -3.33
C ASP A 136 -14.45 2.24 -2.83
N ALA A 137 -15.19 2.61 -1.79
CA ALA A 137 -16.21 1.75 -1.18
C ALA A 137 -17.39 1.42 -2.14
N SER A 138 -17.50 2.08 -3.29
CA SER A 138 -18.41 1.71 -4.37
C SER A 138 -17.89 0.58 -5.26
N TYR A 139 -16.64 0.13 -5.06
CA TYR A 139 -16.07 -0.98 -5.82
C TYR A 139 -16.87 -2.27 -5.63
N ASN A 140 -17.27 -2.90 -6.76
CA ASN A 140 -18.11 -4.09 -6.76
C ASN A 140 -17.74 -5.12 -7.84
N ARG A 141 -16.58 -4.95 -8.50
CA ARG A 141 -16.15 -5.84 -9.58
C ARG A 141 -15.71 -7.22 -9.10
N ASP A 142 -15.04 -7.26 -7.95
CA ASP A 142 -14.61 -8.50 -7.32
C ASP A 142 -14.98 -8.47 -5.83
N PRO A 143 -15.95 -9.30 -5.39
CA PRO A 143 -16.38 -9.35 -4.00
C PRO A 143 -15.28 -9.73 -3.02
N ARG A 144 -14.33 -10.59 -3.43
CA ARG A 144 -13.23 -11.03 -2.55
C ARG A 144 -12.27 -9.88 -2.26
N LEU A 145 -11.92 -9.10 -3.30
CA LEU A 145 -11.08 -7.90 -3.13
C LEU A 145 -11.79 -6.85 -2.29
N LYS A 146 -13.09 -6.66 -2.51
CA LYS A 146 -13.90 -5.76 -1.71
C LYS A 146 -13.88 -6.15 -0.23
N ASP A 147 -14.22 -7.39 0.08
CA ASP A 147 -14.26 -7.89 1.46
C ASP A 147 -12.89 -7.79 2.13
N ALA A 148 -11.82 -8.12 1.43
CA ALA A 148 -10.47 -8.04 1.95
C ALA A 148 -10.02 -6.60 2.24
N ASN A 149 -10.35 -5.64 1.36
CA ASN A 149 -10.10 -4.22 1.61
C ASN A 149 -10.90 -3.70 2.82
N GLU A 150 -12.19 -4.00 2.89
CA GLU A 150 -13.05 -3.57 4.00
C GLU A 150 -12.58 -4.13 5.34
N GLN A 151 -12.17 -5.40 5.38
CA GLN A 151 -11.57 -6.02 6.56
C GLN A 151 -10.27 -5.31 6.94
N PHE A 152 -9.38 -5.07 5.99
CA PHE A 152 -8.10 -4.44 6.27
C PHE A 152 -8.26 -3.00 6.78
N ILE A 153 -9.14 -2.22 6.17
CA ILE A 153 -9.48 -0.86 6.61
C ILE A 153 -10.04 -0.88 8.04
N THR A 154 -10.91 -1.84 8.34
CA THR A 154 -11.47 -2.01 9.70
C THR A 154 -10.38 -2.28 10.72
N GLU A 155 -9.42 -3.16 10.41
CA GLU A 155 -8.30 -3.45 11.31
C GLU A 155 -7.39 -2.23 11.51
N ILE A 156 -7.09 -1.47 10.45
CA ILE A 156 -6.31 -0.23 10.58
C ILE A 156 -7.01 0.76 11.52
N LYS A 157 -8.31 1.01 11.31
CA LYS A 157 -9.08 1.93 12.15
C LYS A 157 -9.10 1.48 13.60
N LYS A 158 -9.35 0.20 13.84
CA LYS A 158 -9.35 -0.38 15.19
C LYS A 158 -8.02 -0.19 15.92
N VAL A 159 -6.90 -0.36 15.22
CA VAL A 159 -5.57 -0.12 15.80
C VAL A 159 -5.37 1.35 16.12
N LEU A 160 -5.74 2.27 15.22
CA LEU A 160 -5.61 3.71 15.43
C LEU A 160 -6.47 4.18 16.60
N GLU A 161 -7.75 3.77 16.66
CA GLU A 161 -8.68 4.09 17.74
C GLU A 161 -8.20 3.53 19.09
N GLY A 162 -7.71 2.29 19.09
CA GLY A 162 -7.19 1.67 20.31
C GLY A 162 -5.95 2.38 20.88
N GLU A 163 -5.04 2.87 20.04
CA GLU A 163 -3.88 3.64 20.49
C GLU A 163 -4.27 5.08 20.90
N GLU A 164 -5.23 5.69 20.19
CA GLU A 164 -5.78 6.98 20.60
C GLU A 164 -6.39 6.93 21.99
N GLU A 165 -7.20 5.90 22.30
CA GLU A 165 -7.79 5.72 23.63
C GLU A 165 -6.74 5.53 24.72
N LYS A 166 -5.63 4.85 24.43
CA LYS A 166 -4.53 4.68 25.39
C LYS A 166 -3.83 5.99 25.72
N GLN A 167 -3.73 6.90 24.74
CA GLN A 167 -3.09 8.21 24.94
C GLN A 167 -3.99 9.20 25.69
N LYS A 168 -5.31 9.01 25.69
CA LYS A 168 -6.24 9.86 26.42
C LYS A 168 -6.36 9.51 27.92
N LYS A 169 -5.80 8.40 28.34
CA LYS A 169 -5.77 7.93 29.76
C LYS A 169 -4.53 8.40 30.47
#